data_761abbcd2a5f99812d0fd59b061839c9
#
_entry.id   761abbcd2a5f99812d0fd59b061839c9
#
_cell.length_a   1.000
_cell.length_b   1.000
_cell.length_c   1.000
_cell.angle_alpha   90.00
_cell.angle_beta   90.00
_cell.angle_gamma   90.00
#
_symmetry.space_group_name_H-M   'P 1'
#
loop_
_entity.id
_entity.type
_entity.pdbx_description
1 polymer ?
#
loop_
_entity_poly.entity_id
_entity_poly.type
_entity_poly.pdbx_seq_one_letter_code
_entity_poly.pdbx_strand_id
1 'polypeptide(L)'
;MFSGRSRGPTGPDLALLVALTVTILASAVPSEAQNRTTPGRIASYSTIHSIGVEWSISGDANHNATVNVRYRVQGAPAWKAALPLVRVDNTYNGNGFAGSILFLDPGATYKVQLELSDPDGGPDGRRTLTVATRPLPTLPTGGRSFHVVPGSGGGDGSPGNPFQGIAAAQAVARPGDTFFVHAGSYGGRPTFSVPGVAGNYIVWMAAGDGEALFVDGFNLGASHIWVEGLTVRDQAFATFSLDCPSDVVVRRNFFYNSHYNIYLQRGGEGWYIADNTIVGDEDPAGESFDGEGIELNGQFAACGANNHTVAHNSISRVADGISTPGTNVDIFGNDIFDTSDDGIETDEGKTNVRVWGNRIHNAVHNAFSFQPQIGAPWYFIRNQVINNLEDILKYRQFDRAVILHNTFVHWEDLQPAGGAAGLLMSISRNNLWISIHGGQIWWGFGTFDWRTDLDYDGFDWGGSTRPFFFNGTTYPDLESFSAGTGQEANGIQISHLTCIPTMVVPANSPEPVPPQHLVLAPGCPAIDAGAILPNINDGFVGGAPDMGAYEDGQPLPTYGPRPDAR
;
A
#
# COMPACT_ATOMS: atom_id res chain seq x y z
N MET A 1 -64.33 -11.12 27.08
CA MET A 1 -65.56 -11.96 27.04
C MET A 1 -65.09 -13.40 26.89
N PHE A 2 -65.50 -14.24 27.85
CA PHE A 2 -65.54 -15.70 27.88
C PHE A 2 -64.20 -16.46 27.66
N SER A 3 -63.55 -17.05 28.62
CA SER A 3 -63.89 -18.10 29.64
C SER A 3 -63.95 -19.49 29.02
N GLY A 4 -63.13 -20.42 29.50
CA GLY A 4 -63.20 -21.82 29.24
C GLY A 4 -62.08 -22.59 29.96
N ARG A 5 -62.36 -22.99 31.21
CA ARG A 5 -61.54 -23.96 31.99
C ARG A 5 -61.90 -25.38 31.57
N SER A 6 -60.90 -26.28 31.49
CA SER A 6 -61.15 -27.70 31.91
C SER A 6 -59.88 -28.32 32.51
N ARG A 7 -60.13 -29.08 33.59
CA ARG A 7 -59.13 -29.74 34.46
C ARG A 7 -58.79 -31.14 34.02
N GLY A 8 -57.52 -31.50 34.18
CA GLY A 8 -56.88 -32.71 34.70
C GLY A 8 -56.98 -34.01 33.91
N PRO A 9 -56.14 -34.99 34.14
CA PRO A 9 -55.73 -35.50 35.44
C PRO A 9 -54.20 -35.76 35.61
N THR A 10 -53.87 -36.02 36.86
CA THR A 10 -52.60 -36.39 37.47
C THR A 10 -52.06 -37.75 37.01
N GLY A 11 -50.75 -37.83 36.76
CA GLY A 11 -49.96 -39.08 36.66
C GLY A 11 -48.49 -38.78 37.01
N PRO A 12 -47.70 -39.77 37.41
CA PRO A 12 -46.74 -39.66 38.49
C PRO A 12 -45.36 -39.07 38.11
N ASP A 13 -44.70 -38.61 39.15
CA ASP A 13 -43.34 -38.06 39.18
C ASP A 13 -42.32 -38.98 38.53
N LEU A 14 -41.66 -38.50 37.48
CA LEU A 14 -40.44 -39.08 36.94
C LEU A 14 -39.28 -38.12 37.29
N ALA A 15 -38.52 -38.44 38.31
CA ALA A 15 -37.31 -37.72 38.66
C ALA A 15 -36.27 -37.90 37.54
N LEU A 16 -36.05 -36.85 36.78
CA LEU A 16 -35.01 -36.78 35.73
C LEU A 16 -33.68 -36.46 36.41
N LEU A 17 -32.82 -37.45 36.54
CA LEU A 17 -31.42 -37.31 36.95
C LEU A 17 -30.67 -36.61 35.77
N VAL A 18 -30.42 -35.33 35.86
CA VAL A 18 -29.52 -34.62 34.94
C VAL A 18 -28.08 -34.92 35.35
N ALA A 19 -27.44 -35.85 34.66
CA ALA A 19 -26.01 -36.06 34.77
C ALA A 19 -25.30 -34.88 34.08
N LEU A 20 -24.72 -33.98 34.85
CA LEU A 20 -23.88 -32.89 34.37
C LEU A 20 -22.55 -33.49 33.93
N THR A 21 -22.40 -33.79 32.64
CA THR A 21 -21.11 -34.16 32.04
C THR A 21 -20.28 -32.88 31.90
N VAL A 22 -19.38 -32.64 32.84
CA VAL A 22 -18.35 -31.60 32.70
C VAL A 22 -17.35 -32.08 31.65
N THR A 23 -17.50 -31.61 30.42
CA THR A 23 -16.49 -31.81 29.39
C THR A 23 -15.34 -30.85 29.73
N ILE A 24 -14.30 -31.36 30.35
CA ILE A 24 -13.02 -30.64 30.46
C ILE A 24 -12.46 -30.58 29.03
N LEU A 25 -12.59 -29.44 28.39
CA LEU A 25 -11.79 -29.11 27.22
C LEU A 25 -10.33 -28.99 27.70
N ALA A 26 -9.62 -30.12 27.71
CA ALA A 26 -8.18 -30.09 27.76
C ALA A 26 -7.74 -29.40 26.47
N SER A 27 -7.24 -28.17 26.57
CA SER A 27 -6.45 -27.57 25.51
C SER A 27 -5.29 -28.53 25.25
N ALA A 28 -5.37 -29.27 24.15
CA ALA A 28 -4.31 -30.17 23.74
C ALA A 28 -3.07 -29.32 23.48
N VAL A 29 -2.05 -29.45 24.30
CA VAL A 29 -0.72 -28.93 23.99
C VAL A 29 -0.32 -29.58 22.65
N PRO A 30 0.05 -28.79 21.63
CA PRO A 30 0.49 -29.34 20.35
C PRO A 30 1.56 -30.41 20.59
N SER A 31 1.45 -31.56 19.94
CA SER A 31 2.48 -32.58 20.02
C SER A 31 3.77 -32.06 19.38
N GLU A 32 4.95 -32.55 19.81
CA GLU A 32 6.23 -32.20 19.16
C GLU A 32 6.19 -32.37 17.63
N ALA A 33 5.43 -33.31 17.12
CA ALA A 33 5.24 -33.53 15.69
C ALA A 33 4.45 -32.39 14.99
N GLN A 34 3.60 -31.66 15.73
CA GLN A 34 2.85 -30.53 15.20
C GLN A 34 3.69 -29.23 15.23
N ASN A 35 4.70 -29.16 16.09
CA ASN A 35 5.59 -28.03 16.20
C ASN A 35 6.70 -28.06 15.12
N ARG A 36 7.13 -29.24 14.67
CA ARG A 36 8.18 -29.37 13.66
C ARG A 36 7.72 -28.87 12.29
N THR A 37 8.50 -28.00 11.66
CA THR A 37 8.19 -27.43 10.35
C THR A 37 8.60 -28.37 9.22
N THR A 38 7.71 -28.50 8.24
CA THR A 38 8.01 -29.15 6.94
C THR A 38 7.84 -28.14 5.82
N PRO A 39 8.90 -27.85 5.03
CA PRO A 39 8.83 -26.90 3.92
C PRO A 39 7.92 -27.40 2.79
N GLY A 40 7.04 -26.53 2.30
CA GLY A 40 6.16 -26.78 1.17
C GLY A 40 6.57 -26.03 -0.11
N ARG A 41 5.57 -25.56 -0.85
CA ARG A 41 5.74 -24.83 -2.12
C ARG A 41 6.22 -23.40 -1.87
N ILE A 42 7.06 -22.91 -2.79
CA ILE A 42 7.43 -21.50 -2.86
C ILE A 42 6.80 -20.89 -4.11
N ALA A 43 6.21 -19.70 -3.95
CA ALA A 43 5.84 -18.80 -5.03
C ALA A 43 6.69 -17.53 -4.93
N SER A 44 7.03 -16.95 -6.09
CA SER A 44 7.69 -15.64 -6.16
C SER A 44 7.19 -14.86 -7.37
N TYR A 45 7.11 -13.56 -7.21
CA TYR A 45 6.63 -12.62 -8.21
C TYR A 45 7.36 -11.28 -8.02
N SER A 46 7.23 -10.39 -8.97
CA SER A 46 7.96 -9.13 -8.92
C SER A 46 7.17 -7.96 -9.46
N THR A 47 7.46 -6.80 -8.91
CA THR A 47 7.17 -5.49 -9.48
C THR A 47 8.44 -4.92 -10.13
N ILE A 48 8.45 -3.62 -10.39
CA ILE A 48 9.62 -2.93 -10.95
C ILE A 48 10.77 -2.86 -9.93
N HIS A 49 10.45 -2.66 -8.64
CA HIS A 49 11.44 -2.42 -7.59
C HIS A 49 11.43 -3.44 -6.45
N SER A 50 10.59 -4.47 -6.54
CA SER A 50 10.46 -5.42 -5.44
C SER A 50 10.27 -6.86 -5.92
N ILE A 51 10.68 -7.81 -5.08
CA ILE A 51 10.39 -9.24 -5.23
C ILE A 51 9.57 -9.68 -4.01
N GLY A 52 8.37 -10.19 -4.25
CA GLY A 52 7.55 -10.86 -3.26
C GLY A 52 7.82 -12.36 -3.24
N VAL A 53 7.78 -12.94 -2.06
CA VAL A 53 7.96 -14.39 -1.84
C VAL A 53 6.87 -14.89 -0.89
N GLU A 54 6.31 -16.04 -1.20
CA GLU A 54 5.47 -16.82 -0.32
C GLU A 54 6.01 -18.25 -0.22
N TRP A 55 6.11 -18.79 1.00
CA TRP A 55 6.59 -20.13 1.26
C TRP A 55 5.63 -20.88 2.17
N SER A 56 4.80 -21.76 1.62
CA SER A 56 3.88 -22.57 2.40
C SER A 56 4.65 -23.62 3.22
N ILE A 57 4.14 -23.91 4.42
CA ILE A 57 4.68 -24.94 5.31
C ILE A 57 3.56 -25.81 5.85
N SER A 58 3.94 -26.92 6.52
CA SER A 58 3.09 -27.62 7.45
C SER A 58 3.80 -27.80 8.80
N GLY A 59 3.05 -27.89 9.88
CA GLY A 59 3.60 -27.86 11.24
C GLY A 59 3.78 -26.43 11.77
N ASP A 60 4.77 -26.23 12.65
CA ASP A 60 5.05 -24.96 13.32
C ASP A 60 3.83 -24.40 14.10
N ALA A 61 3.18 -25.26 14.85
CA ALA A 61 1.99 -24.88 15.61
C ALA A 61 2.26 -23.90 16.75
N ASN A 62 3.51 -23.82 17.21
CA ASN A 62 3.97 -22.84 18.20
C ASN A 62 4.57 -21.56 17.58
N HIS A 63 4.60 -21.46 16.25
CA HIS A 63 5.04 -20.27 15.48
C HIS A 63 6.45 -19.76 15.83
N ASN A 64 7.39 -20.66 16.14
CA ASN A 64 8.77 -20.27 16.49
C ASN A 64 9.77 -20.46 15.33
N ALA A 65 9.33 -21.00 14.20
CA ALA A 65 10.14 -21.10 13.01
C ALA A 65 10.38 -19.72 12.37
N THR A 66 11.52 -19.57 11.70
CA THR A 66 11.94 -18.31 11.05
C THR A 66 12.46 -18.58 9.65
N VAL A 67 12.39 -17.58 8.76
CA VAL A 67 12.98 -17.64 7.42
C VAL A 67 13.87 -16.43 7.20
N ASN A 68 15.17 -16.66 7.19
CA ASN A 68 16.14 -15.64 6.81
C ASN A 68 16.27 -15.51 5.30
N VAL A 69 16.47 -14.28 4.84
CA VAL A 69 16.55 -13.94 3.42
C VAL A 69 17.89 -13.31 3.09
N ARG A 70 18.51 -13.79 2.01
CA ARG A 70 19.67 -13.14 1.38
C ARG A 70 19.45 -13.02 -0.11
N TYR A 71 19.97 -11.97 -0.71
CA TYR A 71 19.82 -11.73 -2.12
C TYR A 71 21.11 -11.16 -2.72
N ARG A 72 21.22 -11.27 -4.05
CA ARG A 72 22.28 -10.62 -4.84
C ARG A 72 21.86 -10.53 -6.29
N VAL A 73 22.39 -9.57 -7.00
CA VAL A 73 22.31 -9.55 -8.47
C VAL A 73 22.97 -10.83 -9.01
N GLN A 74 22.35 -11.46 -9.99
CA GLN A 74 22.90 -12.67 -10.60
C GLN A 74 24.31 -12.39 -11.15
N GLY A 75 25.28 -13.20 -10.75
CA GLY A 75 26.69 -13.02 -11.11
C GLY A 75 27.51 -12.20 -10.11
N ALA A 76 26.89 -11.42 -9.25
CA ALA A 76 27.62 -10.71 -8.20
C ALA A 76 28.13 -11.69 -7.13
N PRO A 77 29.35 -11.49 -6.59
CA PRO A 77 29.94 -12.41 -5.62
C PRO A 77 29.32 -12.29 -4.23
N ALA A 78 28.98 -11.07 -3.78
CA ALA A 78 28.53 -10.78 -2.43
C ALA A 78 27.02 -10.96 -2.29
N TRP A 79 26.60 -11.59 -1.18
CA TRP A 79 25.24 -11.66 -0.74
C TRP A 79 24.93 -10.51 0.23
N LYS A 80 23.78 -9.89 0.05
CA LYS A 80 23.18 -8.94 0.99
C LYS A 80 22.11 -9.65 1.80
N ALA A 81 21.93 -9.24 3.05
CA ALA A 81 20.75 -9.64 3.83
C ALA A 81 19.54 -8.83 3.42
N ALA A 82 18.35 -9.38 3.62
CA ALA A 82 17.08 -8.65 3.59
C ALA A 82 16.31 -8.93 4.87
N LEU A 83 15.17 -8.24 5.07
CA LEU A 83 14.28 -8.56 6.19
C LEU A 83 13.88 -10.04 6.12
N PRO A 84 13.74 -10.72 7.25
CA PRO A 84 13.18 -12.07 7.29
C PRO A 84 11.77 -12.10 6.69
N LEU A 85 11.34 -13.25 6.17
CA LEU A 85 9.93 -13.42 5.83
C LEU A 85 9.10 -13.44 7.12
N VAL A 86 7.93 -12.83 7.04
CA VAL A 86 6.95 -12.78 8.12
C VAL A 86 6.19 -14.10 8.19
N ARG A 87 5.99 -14.61 9.39
CA ARG A 87 5.16 -15.79 9.64
C ARG A 87 3.69 -15.48 9.40
N VAL A 88 3.04 -16.18 8.48
CA VAL A 88 1.63 -15.99 8.12
C VAL A 88 0.84 -17.29 8.33
N ASP A 89 -0.38 -17.17 8.85
CA ASP A 89 -1.29 -18.28 9.12
C ASP A 89 -2.77 -17.87 9.02
N ASN A 90 -3.03 -16.82 8.23
CA ASN A 90 -4.39 -16.33 8.01
C ASN A 90 -5.13 -17.15 6.94
N THR A 91 -6.43 -16.88 6.79
CA THR A 91 -7.29 -17.62 5.85
C THR A 91 -6.85 -17.48 4.40
N TYR A 92 -6.27 -16.34 4.04
CA TYR A 92 -5.83 -16.04 2.67
C TYR A 92 -4.49 -16.71 2.34
N ASN A 93 -3.47 -16.49 3.15
CA ASN A 93 -2.12 -17.01 2.91
C ASN A 93 -2.01 -18.50 3.26
N GLY A 94 -2.85 -19.01 4.15
CA GLY A 94 -2.67 -20.31 4.77
C GLY A 94 -1.45 -20.33 5.71
N ASN A 95 -0.97 -21.52 6.04
CA ASN A 95 0.17 -21.71 6.94
C ASN A 95 1.50 -21.56 6.19
N GLY A 96 2.29 -20.53 6.50
CA GLY A 96 3.52 -20.26 5.76
C GLY A 96 4.30 -19.04 6.21
N PHE A 97 5.12 -18.58 5.30
CA PHE A 97 5.88 -17.34 5.42
C PHE A 97 5.67 -16.50 4.17
N ALA A 98 5.60 -15.20 4.30
CA ALA A 98 5.54 -14.27 3.19
C ALA A 98 6.40 -13.04 3.46
N GLY A 99 6.88 -12.40 2.39
CA GLY A 99 7.68 -11.19 2.56
C GLY A 99 8.24 -10.66 1.26
N SER A 100 8.91 -9.52 1.35
CA SER A 100 9.41 -8.76 0.20
C SER A 100 10.88 -8.41 0.33
N ILE A 101 11.56 -8.35 -0.81
CA ILE A 101 12.86 -7.70 -0.99
C ILE A 101 12.59 -6.43 -1.77
N LEU A 102 12.92 -5.27 -1.20
CA LEU A 102 12.54 -3.95 -1.70
C LEU A 102 13.73 -3.22 -2.34
N PHE A 103 13.44 -2.08 -2.98
CA PHE A 103 14.44 -1.14 -3.51
C PHE A 103 15.45 -1.76 -4.49
N LEU A 104 14.97 -2.71 -5.28
CA LEU A 104 15.77 -3.41 -6.29
C LEU A 104 15.85 -2.62 -7.60
N ASP A 105 16.89 -2.86 -8.38
CA ASP A 105 17.05 -2.27 -9.70
C ASP A 105 16.03 -2.85 -10.70
N PRO A 106 15.39 -2.01 -11.54
CA PRO A 106 14.46 -2.46 -12.56
C PRO A 106 15.12 -3.36 -13.60
N GLY A 107 14.43 -4.43 -14.02
CA GLY A 107 14.89 -5.33 -15.07
C GLY A 107 16.12 -6.15 -14.73
N ALA A 108 16.51 -6.20 -13.46
CA ALA A 108 17.67 -6.96 -12.99
C ALA A 108 17.27 -8.36 -12.54
N THR A 109 18.14 -9.34 -12.78
CA THR A 109 17.93 -10.70 -12.29
C THR A 109 18.65 -10.92 -10.98
N TYR A 110 17.94 -11.44 -9.99
CA TYR A 110 18.45 -11.70 -8.65
C TYR A 110 18.45 -13.19 -8.32
N LYS A 111 19.45 -13.59 -7.54
CA LYS A 111 19.45 -14.82 -6.77
C LYS A 111 18.95 -14.50 -5.38
N VAL A 112 17.90 -15.19 -4.95
CA VAL A 112 17.31 -15.07 -3.61
C VAL A 112 17.50 -16.38 -2.88
N GLN A 113 18.12 -16.34 -1.72
CA GLN A 113 18.31 -17.50 -0.84
C GLN A 113 17.43 -17.36 0.39
N LEU A 114 16.64 -18.38 0.62
CA LEU A 114 15.76 -18.52 1.80
C LEU A 114 16.33 -19.61 2.69
N GLU A 115 16.37 -19.37 3.99
CA GLU A 115 16.84 -20.33 4.99
C GLU A 115 15.82 -20.44 6.11
N LEU A 116 15.02 -21.51 6.06
CA LEU A 116 14.06 -21.87 7.09
C LEU A 116 14.79 -22.56 8.24
N SER A 117 14.56 -22.08 9.46
CA SER A 117 15.07 -22.64 10.70
C SER A 117 13.94 -22.80 11.69
N ASP A 118 13.89 -23.95 12.35
CA ASP A 118 12.89 -24.28 13.35
C ASP A 118 13.59 -24.90 14.56
N PRO A 119 13.46 -24.33 15.77
CA PRO A 119 14.02 -24.90 17.00
C PRO A 119 13.53 -26.31 17.32
N ASP A 120 12.30 -26.66 16.92
CA ASP A 120 11.72 -27.99 17.13
C ASP A 120 12.20 -29.00 16.08
N GLY A 121 13.04 -28.55 15.15
CA GLY A 121 13.62 -29.37 14.11
C GLY A 121 12.76 -29.48 12.85
N GLY A 122 13.32 -30.13 11.85
CA GLY A 122 12.70 -30.31 10.53
C GLY A 122 13.76 -30.63 9.47
N PRO A 123 13.36 -30.92 8.23
CA PRO A 123 14.30 -31.07 7.13
C PRO A 123 14.96 -29.73 6.78
N ASP A 124 16.17 -29.76 6.20
CA ASP A 124 16.88 -28.57 5.73
C ASP A 124 15.99 -27.72 4.81
N GLY A 125 15.68 -26.51 5.25
CA GLY A 125 14.82 -25.53 4.60
C GLY A 125 15.55 -24.57 3.66
N ARG A 126 16.81 -24.82 3.26
CA ARG A 126 17.50 -23.91 2.34
C ARG A 126 16.98 -24.03 0.92
N ARG A 127 16.61 -22.89 0.32
CA ARG A 127 16.13 -22.77 -1.06
C ARG A 127 16.80 -21.58 -1.74
N THR A 128 17.04 -21.71 -3.05
CA THR A 128 17.55 -20.59 -3.87
C THR A 128 16.66 -20.42 -5.09
N LEU A 129 16.17 -19.21 -5.26
CA LEU A 129 15.33 -18.79 -6.38
C LEU A 129 16.14 -17.93 -7.34
N THR A 130 15.70 -17.86 -8.58
CA THR A 130 16.14 -16.88 -9.56
C THR A 130 14.91 -16.10 -9.99
N VAL A 131 14.88 -14.82 -9.71
CA VAL A 131 13.74 -13.94 -9.99
C VAL A 131 14.26 -12.66 -10.64
N ALA A 132 13.60 -12.21 -11.70
CA ALA A 132 13.89 -10.91 -12.30
C ALA A 132 12.84 -9.88 -11.84
N THR A 133 13.28 -8.68 -11.51
CA THR A 133 12.38 -7.53 -11.40
C THR A 133 11.84 -7.16 -12.78
N ARG A 134 10.66 -6.55 -12.80
CA ARG A 134 10.10 -6.05 -14.06
C ARG A 134 10.92 -4.84 -14.54
N PRO A 135 11.17 -4.70 -15.86
CA PRO A 135 11.82 -3.51 -16.37
C PRO A 135 10.91 -2.29 -16.23
N LEU A 136 11.52 -1.12 -16.10
CA LEU A 136 10.76 0.13 -16.25
C LEU A 136 10.21 0.19 -17.69
N PRO A 137 8.92 0.49 -17.89
CA PRO A 137 8.37 0.63 -19.22
C PRO A 137 9.11 1.72 -20.02
N THR A 138 9.43 1.43 -21.27
CA THR A 138 10.07 2.36 -22.21
C THR A 138 9.25 2.46 -23.48
N LEU A 139 9.28 3.65 -24.10
CA LEU A 139 8.64 3.83 -25.40
C LEU A 139 9.27 2.91 -26.43
N PRO A 140 8.46 2.28 -27.32
CA PRO A 140 8.98 1.41 -28.36
C PRO A 140 9.85 2.19 -29.34
N THR A 141 10.87 1.51 -29.85
CA THR A 141 11.78 2.06 -30.87
C THR A 141 11.56 1.36 -32.21
N GLY A 142 11.36 2.11 -33.30
CA GLY A 142 11.25 1.55 -34.65
C GLY A 142 9.84 1.20 -35.14
N GLY A 143 8.80 1.53 -34.37
CA GLY A 143 7.40 1.48 -34.82
C GLY A 143 7.03 2.63 -35.76
N ARG A 144 5.84 2.59 -36.33
CA ARG A 144 5.31 3.66 -37.16
C ARG A 144 4.76 4.78 -36.26
N SER A 145 4.81 6.00 -36.78
CA SER A 145 4.22 7.16 -36.12
C SER A 145 3.04 7.69 -36.92
N PHE A 146 1.95 7.99 -36.24
CA PHE A 146 0.72 8.49 -36.84
C PHE A 146 0.19 9.70 -36.08
N HIS A 147 -0.57 10.53 -36.74
CA HIS A 147 -1.24 11.69 -36.19
C HIS A 147 -2.75 11.46 -36.15
N VAL A 148 -3.40 11.88 -35.07
CA VAL A 148 -4.84 11.72 -34.84
C VAL A 148 -5.42 13.05 -34.41
N VAL A 149 -6.49 13.49 -35.08
CA VAL A 149 -7.28 14.67 -34.73
C VAL A 149 -8.72 14.25 -34.39
N PRO A 150 -9.51 15.08 -33.71
CA PRO A 150 -10.93 14.78 -33.51
C PRO A 150 -11.67 14.53 -34.82
N GLY A 151 -12.63 13.61 -34.82
CA GLY A 151 -13.44 13.32 -36.00
C GLY A 151 -14.04 11.92 -35.97
N SER A 152 -14.66 11.52 -37.08
CA SER A 152 -15.41 10.28 -37.20
C SER A 152 -14.98 9.41 -38.39
N GLY A 153 -13.73 9.42 -38.74
CA GLY A 153 -13.16 8.59 -39.82
C GLY A 153 -12.43 9.41 -40.89
N GLY A 154 -11.61 8.72 -41.67
CA GLY A 154 -10.78 9.33 -42.72
C GLY A 154 -9.34 9.61 -42.30
N GLY A 155 -8.56 10.20 -43.22
CA GLY A 155 -7.13 10.39 -43.08
C GLY A 155 -6.30 9.12 -43.34
N ASP A 156 -4.99 9.28 -43.43
CA ASP A 156 -4.02 8.20 -43.55
C ASP A 156 -3.02 8.17 -42.39
N GLY A 157 -3.19 9.09 -41.43
CA GLY A 157 -2.35 9.24 -40.25
C GLY A 157 -1.04 9.97 -40.48
N SER A 158 -0.79 10.50 -41.68
CA SER A 158 0.37 11.38 -41.90
C SER A 158 0.16 12.74 -41.24
N PRO A 159 1.22 13.54 -40.99
CA PRO A 159 1.08 14.87 -40.42
C PRO A 159 0.17 15.80 -41.24
N GLY A 160 0.17 15.64 -42.59
CA GLY A 160 -0.65 16.43 -43.52
C GLY A 160 -2.08 15.93 -43.70
N ASN A 161 -2.38 14.69 -43.29
CA ASN A 161 -3.68 14.04 -43.40
C ASN A 161 -3.92 13.10 -42.20
N PRO A 162 -4.03 13.63 -40.97
CA PRO A 162 -4.19 12.86 -39.75
C PRO A 162 -5.45 11.97 -39.79
N PHE A 163 -5.41 10.83 -39.07
CA PHE A 163 -6.63 10.09 -38.81
C PHE A 163 -7.67 10.95 -38.08
N GLN A 164 -8.90 10.86 -38.50
CA GLN A 164 -10.02 11.57 -37.87
C GLN A 164 -10.73 10.64 -36.85
N GLY A 165 -10.37 10.79 -35.58
CA GLY A 165 -10.88 9.98 -34.46
C GLY A 165 -10.07 8.71 -34.17
N ILE A 166 -10.18 8.26 -32.92
CA ILE A 166 -9.43 7.13 -32.37
C ILE A 166 -9.76 5.82 -33.11
N ALA A 167 -11.02 5.60 -33.50
CA ALA A 167 -11.43 4.36 -34.19
C ALA A 167 -10.72 4.17 -35.55
N ALA A 168 -10.55 5.25 -36.32
CA ALA A 168 -9.83 5.20 -37.60
C ALA A 168 -8.34 4.83 -37.40
N ALA A 169 -7.72 5.38 -36.38
CA ALA A 169 -6.34 5.09 -36.01
C ALA A 169 -6.17 3.65 -35.51
N GLN A 170 -7.08 3.18 -34.65
CA GLN A 170 -7.04 1.80 -34.14
C GLN A 170 -7.17 0.74 -35.25
N ALA A 171 -7.90 1.02 -36.32
CA ALA A 171 -8.08 0.08 -37.43
C ALA A 171 -6.77 -0.33 -38.13
N VAL A 172 -5.71 0.46 -37.98
CA VAL A 172 -4.39 0.19 -38.58
C VAL A 172 -3.30 -0.12 -37.55
N ALA A 173 -3.61 -0.02 -36.26
CA ALA A 173 -2.65 -0.13 -35.16
C ALA A 173 -1.97 -1.51 -35.15
N ARG A 174 -0.66 -1.50 -34.87
CA ARG A 174 0.19 -2.70 -34.70
C ARG A 174 1.12 -2.49 -33.53
N PRO A 175 1.59 -3.58 -32.89
CA PRO A 175 2.57 -3.48 -31.81
C PRO A 175 3.78 -2.60 -32.19
N GLY A 176 4.10 -1.65 -31.31
CA GLY A 176 5.17 -0.68 -31.49
C GLY A 176 4.76 0.66 -32.11
N ASP A 177 3.56 0.78 -32.65
CA ASP A 177 3.08 2.03 -33.24
C ASP A 177 2.83 3.12 -32.19
N THR A 178 3.12 4.36 -32.55
CA THR A 178 2.84 5.56 -31.75
C THR A 178 1.84 6.46 -32.47
N PHE A 179 0.77 6.81 -31.77
CA PHE A 179 -0.27 7.73 -32.22
C PHE A 179 -0.16 9.04 -31.45
N PHE A 180 0.20 10.11 -32.15
CA PHE A 180 0.20 11.47 -31.60
C PHE A 180 -1.21 12.04 -31.66
N VAL A 181 -1.83 12.18 -30.49
CA VAL A 181 -3.20 12.66 -30.30
C VAL A 181 -3.15 14.18 -30.19
N HIS A 182 -3.60 14.89 -31.22
CA HIS A 182 -3.58 16.34 -31.30
C HIS A 182 -4.63 17.01 -30.42
N ALA A 183 -4.43 18.29 -30.16
CA ALA A 183 -5.38 19.09 -29.39
C ALA A 183 -6.79 19.04 -29.96
N GLY A 184 -7.79 18.99 -29.07
CA GLY A 184 -9.20 19.01 -29.42
C GLY A 184 -10.05 18.04 -28.60
N SER A 185 -11.34 17.96 -28.90
CA SER A 185 -12.30 17.17 -28.11
C SER A 185 -12.62 15.85 -28.79
N TYR A 186 -12.36 14.74 -28.10
CA TYR A 186 -12.62 13.37 -28.53
C TYR A 186 -13.80 12.82 -27.74
N GLY A 187 -14.91 12.50 -28.45
CA GLY A 187 -16.13 11.97 -27.84
C GLY A 187 -16.37 10.48 -28.13
N GLY A 188 -17.49 9.97 -27.59
CA GLY A 188 -17.95 8.61 -27.81
C GLY A 188 -17.23 7.55 -27.00
N ARG A 189 -16.53 7.91 -25.93
CA ARG A 189 -15.83 7.02 -24.99
C ARG A 189 -15.06 5.90 -25.70
N PRO A 190 -13.98 6.20 -26.43
CA PRO A 190 -13.27 5.18 -27.18
C PRO A 190 -12.65 4.13 -26.24
N THR A 191 -12.60 2.89 -26.73
CA THR A 191 -11.88 1.81 -26.05
C THR A 191 -10.58 1.55 -26.79
N PHE A 192 -9.43 1.65 -26.11
CA PHE A 192 -8.14 1.23 -26.64
C PHE A 192 -8.08 -0.30 -26.56
N SER A 193 -8.41 -0.97 -27.68
CA SER A 193 -8.70 -2.40 -27.73
C SER A 193 -7.72 -3.23 -28.57
N VAL A 194 -6.76 -2.60 -29.23
CA VAL A 194 -5.75 -3.31 -30.01
C VAL A 194 -4.52 -3.56 -29.14
N PRO A 195 -4.13 -4.83 -28.89
CA PRO A 195 -3.02 -5.12 -28.00
C PRO A 195 -1.65 -4.82 -28.65
N GLY A 196 -0.73 -4.31 -27.84
CA GLY A 196 0.68 -4.38 -28.13
C GLY A 196 1.27 -5.76 -27.77
N VAL A 197 2.58 -5.82 -27.64
CA VAL A 197 3.33 -6.97 -27.10
C VAL A 197 4.44 -6.46 -26.19
N ALA A 198 5.02 -7.33 -25.37
CA ALA A 198 6.09 -6.98 -24.46
C ALA A 198 7.22 -6.20 -25.16
N GLY A 199 7.54 -5.01 -24.63
CA GLY A 199 8.53 -4.07 -25.19
C GLY A 199 8.07 -3.30 -26.44
N ASN A 200 6.92 -3.63 -27.03
CA ASN A 200 6.34 -2.94 -28.19
C ASN A 200 4.89 -2.56 -27.91
N TYR A 201 4.72 -1.61 -26.98
CA TYR A 201 3.43 -1.03 -26.65
C TYR A 201 2.77 -0.39 -27.88
N ILE A 202 1.44 -0.34 -27.91
CA ILE A 202 0.75 0.62 -28.74
C ILE A 202 0.60 1.89 -27.90
N VAL A 203 1.21 2.97 -28.40
CA VAL A 203 1.32 4.24 -27.65
C VAL A 203 0.31 5.26 -28.17
N TRP A 204 -0.47 5.80 -27.27
CA TRP A 204 -1.38 6.90 -27.49
C TRP A 204 -0.91 8.08 -26.64
N MET A 205 -0.29 9.07 -27.24
CA MET A 205 0.28 10.18 -26.49
C MET A 205 -0.15 11.53 -27.07
N ALA A 206 -0.36 12.50 -26.19
CA ALA A 206 -0.64 13.87 -26.62
C ALA A 206 0.49 14.41 -27.53
N ALA A 207 0.11 15.07 -28.60
CA ALA A 207 1.05 15.64 -29.57
C ALA A 207 1.84 16.83 -29.04
N GLY A 208 1.40 17.43 -27.91
CA GLY A 208 2.05 18.58 -27.29
C GLY A 208 1.68 19.94 -27.89
N ASP A 209 0.68 19.97 -28.75
CA ASP A 209 0.16 21.19 -29.41
C ASP A 209 -1.08 21.79 -28.72
N GLY A 210 -1.46 21.24 -27.56
CA GLY A 210 -2.58 21.66 -26.73
C GLY A 210 -3.25 20.45 -26.08
N GLU A 211 -4.41 20.68 -25.50
CA GLU A 211 -5.13 19.67 -24.73
C GLU A 211 -5.84 18.64 -25.62
N ALA A 212 -5.48 17.37 -25.47
CA ALA A 212 -6.20 16.24 -26.06
C ALA A 212 -7.29 15.77 -25.08
N LEU A 213 -8.48 16.37 -25.17
CA LEU A 213 -9.60 16.20 -24.23
C LEU A 213 -10.54 15.08 -24.63
N PHE A 214 -10.65 14.03 -23.80
CA PHE A 214 -11.64 12.95 -23.93
C PHE A 214 -12.89 13.30 -23.13
N VAL A 215 -13.86 13.91 -23.79
CA VAL A 215 -15.07 14.49 -23.16
C VAL A 215 -16.04 13.47 -22.57
N ASP A 216 -15.93 12.22 -22.95
CA ASP A 216 -16.70 11.10 -22.39
C ASP A 216 -15.81 10.09 -21.67
N GLY A 217 -14.53 10.44 -21.41
CA GLY A 217 -13.52 9.50 -20.91
C GLY A 217 -13.08 8.48 -21.97
N PHE A 218 -12.36 7.44 -21.55
CA PHE A 218 -11.89 6.35 -22.42
C PHE A 218 -11.81 5.03 -21.64
N ASN A 219 -11.73 3.90 -22.35
CA ASN A 219 -11.53 2.60 -21.75
C ASN A 219 -10.22 1.96 -22.21
N LEU A 220 -9.62 1.16 -21.32
CA LEU A 220 -8.42 0.38 -21.54
C LEU A 220 -8.81 -1.10 -21.64
N GLY A 221 -8.90 -1.61 -22.87
CA GLY A 221 -9.47 -2.93 -23.17
C GLY A 221 -8.44 -3.94 -23.71
N ALA A 222 -7.14 -3.60 -23.77
CA ALA A 222 -6.11 -4.52 -24.27
C ALA A 222 -4.80 -4.38 -23.52
N SER A 223 -4.01 -5.45 -23.54
CA SER A 223 -2.69 -5.49 -22.91
C SER A 223 -1.63 -4.73 -23.72
N HIS A 224 -0.55 -4.29 -23.05
CA HIS A 224 0.55 -3.54 -23.64
C HIS A 224 0.09 -2.24 -24.35
N ILE A 225 -0.82 -1.52 -23.72
CA ILE A 225 -1.24 -0.18 -24.11
C ILE A 225 -0.46 0.85 -23.28
N TRP A 226 -0.12 1.97 -23.90
CA TRP A 226 0.47 3.13 -23.25
C TRP A 226 -0.37 4.37 -23.56
N VAL A 227 -0.90 5.02 -22.53
CA VAL A 227 -1.62 6.30 -22.64
C VAL A 227 -0.85 7.37 -21.88
N GLU A 228 -0.52 8.49 -22.56
CA GLU A 228 0.29 9.57 -21.97
C GLU A 228 -0.17 10.95 -22.41
N GLY A 229 -0.28 11.88 -21.43
CA GLY A 229 -0.57 13.28 -21.69
C GLY A 229 -2.00 13.59 -22.10
N LEU A 230 -2.91 12.63 -21.94
CA LEU A 230 -4.33 12.81 -22.28
C LEU A 230 -5.07 13.49 -21.12
N THR A 231 -6.14 14.21 -21.44
CA THR A 231 -7.01 14.86 -20.45
C THR A 231 -8.40 14.24 -20.44
N VAL A 232 -8.96 14.03 -19.24
CA VAL A 232 -10.39 13.71 -19.04
C VAL A 232 -10.97 14.71 -18.03
N ARG A 233 -12.22 15.17 -18.27
CA ARG A 233 -12.90 16.09 -17.36
C ARG A 233 -14.36 15.72 -17.17
N ASP A 234 -14.88 16.08 -15.99
CA ASP A 234 -16.31 16.11 -15.68
C ASP A 234 -17.03 14.76 -15.92
N GLN A 235 -16.39 13.67 -15.49
CA GLN A 235 -16.93 12.32 -15.68
C GLN A 235 -17.28 11.64 -14.36
N ALA A 236 -18.41 10.91 -14.35
CA ALA A 236 -18.66 9.95 -13.27
C ALA A 236 -17.55 8.87 -13.22
N PHE A 237 -17.07 8.46 -14.38
CA PHE A 237 -15.95 7.54 -14.53
C PHE A 237 -15.03 8.02 -15.66
N ALA A 238 -13.82 8.43 -15.35
CA ALA A 238 -12.91 8.93 -16.37
C ALA A 238 -12.31 7.80 -17.22
N THR A 239 -11.80 6.74 -16.60
CA THR A 239 -11.29 5.57 -17.33
C THR A 239 -11.58 4.26 -16.62
N PHE A 240 -11.79 3.21 -17.41
CA PHE A 240 -12.01 1.84 -16.93
C PHE A 240 -10.99 0.86 -17.51
N SER A 241 -10.67 -0.19 -16.74
CA SER A 241 -10.12 -1.41 -17.33
C SER A 241 -11.26 -2.31 -17.84
N LEU A 242 -11.09 -2.87 -19.04
CA LEU A 242 -11.97 -3.90 -19.61
C LEU A 242 -11.14 -5.14 -19.96
N ASP A 243 -11.76 -6.31 -19.91
CA ASP A 243 -11.16 -7.56 -20.39
C ASP A 243 -9.79 -7.95 -19.77
N CYS A 244 -9.53 -7.52 -18.51
CA CYS A 244 -8.34 -7.90 -17.76
C CYS A 244 -6.98 -7.57 -18.43
N PRO A 245 -6.74 -6.35 -18.91
CA PRO A 245 -5.52 -6.03 -19.62
C PRO A 245 -4.28 -6.08 -18.69
N SER A 246 -3.17 -6.57 -19.24
CA SER A 246 -1.89 -6.65 -18.55
C SER A 246 -0.87 -5.69 -19.14
N ASP A 247 0.12 -5.28 -18.33
CA ASP A 247 1.21 -4.43 -18.79
C ASP A 247 0.75 -3.12 -19.43
N VAL A 248 -0.19 -2.44 -18.80
CA VAL A 248 -0.71 -1.14 -19.25
C VAL A 248 0.08 -0.01 -18.58
N VAL A 249 0.37 1.03 -19.34
CA VAL A 249 1.01 2.25 -18.85
C VAL A 249 0.01 3.41 -18.93
N VAL A 250 -0.28 4.01 -17.78
CA VAL A 250 -1.11 5.22 -17.64
C VAL A 250 -0.22 6.29 -17.04
N ARG A 251 0.26 7.23 -17.86
CA ARG A 251 1.31 8.13 -17.43
C ARG A 251 1.08 9.57 -17.87
N ARG A 252 1.37 10.54 -16.96
CA ARG A 252 1.30 12.00 -17.25
C ARG A 252 -0.03 12.46 -17.80
N ASN A 253 -1.12 11.74 -17.47
CA ASN A 253 -2.45 12.18 -17.84
C ASN A 253 -2.99 13.15 -16.80
N PHE A 254 -3.96 13.95 -17.21
CA PHE A 254 -4.65 14.89 -16.36
C PHE A 254 -6.14 14.52 -16.25
N PHE A 255 -6.59 14.23 -15.04
CA PHE A 255 -7.97 13.94 -14.70
C PHE A 255 -8.49 15.07 -13.82
N TYR A 256 -9.61 15.66 -14.19
CA TYR A 256 -10.15 16.81 -13.47
C TYR A 256 -11.66 16.70 -13.29
N ASN A 257 -12.13 17.03 -12.08
CA ASN A 257 -13.56 17.07 -11.74
C ASN A 257 -14.28 15.78 -12.15
N SER A 258 -13.66 14.62 -11.87
CA SER A 258 -14.23 13.31 -12.16
C SER A 258 -14.31 12.49 -10.87
N HIS A 259 -15.38 11.71 -10.74
CA HIS A 259 -15.69 10.97 -9.51
C HIS A 259 -14.78 9.74 -9.36
N TYR A 260 -14.79 8.83 -10.33
CA TYR A 260 -13.82 7.73 -10.45
C TYR A 260 -12.81 8.05 -11.55
N ASN A 261 -11.54 8.18 -11.21
CA ASN A 261 -10.54 8.66 -12.18
C ASN A 261 -9.83 7.52 -12.91
N ILE A 262 -9.04 6.70 -12.23
CA ILE A 262 -8.40 5.51 -12.82
C ILE A 262 -8.98 4.28 -12.13
N TYR A 263 -9.90 3.59 -12.78
CA TYR A 263 -10.64 2.48 -12.20
C TYR A 263 -10.36 1.15 -12.91
N LEU A 264 -9.68 0.23 -12.22
CA LEU A 264 -9.40 -1.10 -12.73
C LEU A 264 -10.60 -2.05 -12.51
N GLN A 265 -11.77 -1.69 -13.06
CA GLN A 265 -13.04 -2.37 -12.82
C GLN A 265 -12.98 -3.90 -13.01
N ARG A 266 -12.26 -4.36 -14.03
CA ARG A 266 -12.06 -5.79 -14.31
C ARG A 266 -10.75 -6.33 -13.73
N GLY A 267 -9.94 -5.46 -13.11
CA GLY A 267 -8.59 -5.77 -12.68
C GLY A 267 -7.59 -5.71 -13.82
N GLY A 268 -6.54 -6.47 -13.65
CA GLY A 268 -5.42 -6.55 -14.59
C GLY A 268 -4.14 -6.97 -13.87
N GLU A 269 -3.05 -7.03 -14.60
CA GLU A 269 -1.76 -7.40 -14.05
C GLU A 269 -0.66 -6.47 -14.53
N GLY A 270 0.20 -6.04 -13.62
CA GLY A 270 1.44 -5.38 -13.95
C GLY A 270 1.31 -3.99 -14.56
N TRP A 271 0.30 -3.23 -14.19
CA TRP A 271 0.16 -1.85 -14.65
C TRP A 271 1.21 -0.95 -14.03
N TYR A 272 1.63 0.04 -14.81
CA TYR A 272 2.45 1.17 -14.36
C TYR A 272 1.63 2.45 -14.47
N ILE A 273 1.15 2.92 -13.32
CA ILE A 273 0.32 4.14 -13.20
C ILE A 273 1.19 5.20 -12.55
N ALA A 274 1.68 6.15 -13.34
CA ALA A 274 2.71 7.05 -12.83
C ALA A 274 2.64 8.46 -13.40
N ASP A 275 3.11 9.42 -12.60
CA ASP A 275 3.24 10.83 -12.99
C ASP A 275 1.91 11.48 -13.43
N ASN A 276 0.74 10.93 -13.05
CA ASN A 276 -0.56 11.52 -13.37
C ASN A 276 -0.91 12.63 -12.37
N THR A 277 -1.71 13.60 -12.84
CA THR A 277 -2.35 14.60 -11.98
C THR A 277 -3.85 14.31 -11.95
N ILE A 278 -4.36 14.05 -10.76
CA ILE A 278 -5.76 13.71 -10.49
C ILE A 278 -6.32 14.73 -9.52
N VAL A 279 -7.35 15.45 -9.96
CA VAL A 279 -8.13 16.37 -9.14
C VAL A 279 -9.60 15.96 -9.28
N GLY A 280 -10.10 15.20 -8.33
CA GLY A 280 -11.48 14.70 -8.36
C GLY A 280 -12.53 15.79 -8.15
N ASP A 281 -13.75 15.38 -7.90
CA ASP A 281 -14.93 16.26 -7.73
C ASP A 281 -15.38 16.39 -6.28
N GLU A 282 -14.69 15.74 -5.33
CA GLU A 282 -15.07 15.80 -3.92
C GLU A 282 -14.73 17.14 -3.26
N ASP A 283 -15.53 17.50 -2.27
CA ASP A 283 -15.27 18.65 -1.40
C ASP A 283 -14.36 18.20 -0.24
N PRO A 284 -13.13 18.68 -0.16
CA PRO A 284 -12.23 18.27 0.92
C PRO A 284 -12.65 18.75 2.31
N ALA A 285 -13.69 19.59 2.42
CA ALA A 285 -14.29 19.96 3.71
C ALA A 285 -15.54 19.12 4.04
N GLY A 286 -15.97 18.24 3.13
CA GLY A 286 -17.10 17.34 3.29
C GLY A 286 -16.66 15.93 3.65
N GLU A 287 -17.56 15.17 4.27
CA GLU A 287 -17.41 13.73 4.41
C GLU A 287 -18.07 13.06 3.20
N SER A 288 -17.27 12.46 2.32
CA SER A 288 -17.73 11.61 1.23
C SER A 288 -16.92 10.32 1.26
N PHE A 289 -17.60 9.19 1.10
CA PHE A 289 -17.04 7.85 1.11
C PHE A 289 -17.12 7.18 -0.26
N ASP A 290 -17.26 7.96 -1.31
CA ASP A 290 -17.40 7.49 -2.68
C ASP A 290 -16.66 8.46 -3.61
N GLY A 291 -15.93 7.96 -4.60
CA GLY A 291 -15.11 8.77 -5.50
C GLY A 291 -13.61 8.55 -5.32
N GLU A 292 -13.01 7.96 -6.36
CA GLU A 292 -11.68 7.38 -6.29
C GLU A 292 -10.64 8.11 -7.15
N GLY A 293 -9.44 8.27 -6.59
CA GLY A 293 -8.27 8.66 -7.37
C GLY A 293 -7.81 7.53 -8.28
N ILE A 294 -7.32 6.45 -7.67
CA ILE A 294 -6.87 5.24 -8.36
C ILE A 294 -7.41 4.03 -7.62
N GLU A 295 -8.44 3.40 -8.15
CA GLU A 295 -8.98 2.16 -7.61
C GLU A 295 -8.43 0.94 -8.34
N LEU A 296 -7.66 0.12 -7.64
CA LEU A 296 -7.05 -1.10 -8.17
C LEU A 296 -8.01 -2.29 -8.17
N ASN A 297 -9.07 -2.22 -7.36
CA ASN A 297 -10.16 -3.19 -7.28
C ASN A 297 -9.70 -4.65 -7.02
N GLY A 298 -8.70 -4.80 -6.14
CA GLY A 298 -8.06 -6.10 -5.87
C GLY A 298 -8.98 -7.19 -5.36
N GLN A 299 -10.06 -6.82 -4.67
CA GLN A 299 -11.03 -7.75 -4.12
C GLN A 299 -12.04 -8.22 -5.16
N PHE A 300 -12.66 -7.29 -5.88
CA PHE A 300 -13.82 -7.55 -6.72
C PHE A 300 -13.47 -7.80 -8.18
N ALA A 301 -12.26 -7.48 -8.58
CA ALA A 301 -11.83 -7.63 -9.95
C ALA A 301 -11.82 -9.11 -10.38
N ALA A 302 -12.42 -9.39 -11.52
CA ALA A 302 -12.53 -10.75 -12.07
C ALA A 302 -11.18 -11.43 -12.28
N CYS A 303 -10.12 -10.65 -12.52
CA CYS A 303 -8.76 -11.13 -12.78
C CYS A 303 -7.78 -10.82 -11.64
N GLY A 304 -8.26 -10.26 -10.53
CA GLY A 304 -7.42 -9.69 -9.49
C GLY A 304 -6.73 -8.40 -9.93
N ALA A 305 -5.91 -7.83 -9.05
CA ALA A 305 -5.12 -6.65 -9.31
C ALA A 305 -3.72 -6.87 -8.75
N ASN A 306 -2.84 -7.46 -9.54
CA ASN A 306 -1.56 -7.97 -9.06
C ASN A 306 -0.38 -7.32 -9.79
N ASN A 307 0.76 -7.27 -9.10
CA ASN A 307 2.04 -6.85 -9.67
C ASN A 307 2.03 -5.39 -10.20
N HIS A 308 1.13 -4.55 -9.68
CA HIS A 308 1.04 -3.15 -10.09
C HIS A 308 2.14 -2.29 -9.46
N THR A 309 2.45 -1.20 -10.14
CA THR A 309 3.27 -0.11 -9.61
C THR A 309 2.50 1.20 -9.79
N VAL A 310 2.16 1.86 -8.68
CA VAL A 310 1.48 3.15 -8.63
C VAL A 310 2.45 4.16 -8.05
N ALA A 311 2.96 5.07 -8.87
CA ALA A 311 4.11 5.87 -8.46
C ALA A 311 4.04 7.32 -8.93
N HIS A 312 4.46 8.25 -8.07
CA HIS A 312 4.64 9.65 -8.41
C HIS A 312 3.38 10.32 -9.00
N ASN A 313 2.19 9.94 -8.56
CA ASN A 313 0.95 10.64 -8.92
C ASN A 313 0.69 11.76 -7.91
N SER A 314 0.09 12.85 -8.38
CA SER A 314 -0.51 13.90 -7.54
C SER A 314 -2.02 13.69 -7.52
N ILE A 315 -2.60 13.45 -6.35
CA ILE A 315 -3.99 13.05 -6.20
C ILE A 315 -4.66 13.92 -5.14
N SER A 316 -5.79 14.53 -5.48
CA SER A 316 -6.54 15.38 -4.56
C SER A 316 -8.02 15.45 -4.91
N ARG A 317 -8.84 15.90 -3.94
CA ARG A 317 -10.29 16.09 -4.08
C ARG A 317 -11.01 14.82 -4.52
N VAL A 318 -10.66 13.72 -3.89
CA VAL A 318 -11.26 12.39 -4.05
C VAL A 318 -11.68 11.89 -2.66
N ALA A 319 -12.53 10.88 -2.58
CA ALA A 319 -12.75 10.22 -1.29
C ALA A 319 -11.47 9.47 -0.93
N ASP A 320 -11.09 8.47 -1.70
CA ASP A 320 -9.87 7.72 -1.48
C ASP A 320 -8.81 8.02 -2.54
N GLY A 321 -7.58 8.30 -2.08
CA GLY A 321 -6.49 8.60 -3.00
C GLY A 321 -6.10 7.40 -3.86
N ILE A 322 -5.75 6.28 -3.23
CA ILE A 322 -5.42 5.01 -3.89
C ILE A 322 -6.04 3.88 -3.08
N SER A 323 -6.87 3.04 -3.71
CA SER A 323 -7.66 2.06 -2.99
C SER A 323 -7.51 0.62 -3.48
N THR A 324 -7.87 -0.33 -2.61
CA THR A 324 -8.09 -1.77 -2.83
C THR A 324 -6.98 -2.49 -3.61
N PRO A 325 -5.70 -2.49 -3.16
CA PRO A 325 -4.62 -3.19 -3.84
C PRO A 325 -4.79 -4.71 -3.75
N GLY A 326 -4.34 -5.41 -4.78
CA GLY A 326 -4.30 -6.88 -4.81
C GLY A 326 -3.02 -7.46 -4.17
N THR A 327 -2.40 -8.42 -4.84
CA THR A 327 -1.15 -9.05 -4.40
C THR A 327 0.06 -8.42 -5.09
N ASN A 328 1.13 -8.20 -4.32
CA ASN A 328 2.42 -7.73 -4.84
C ASN A 328 2.31 -6.38 -5.56
N VAL A 329 1.87 -5.36 -4.84
CA VAL A 329 1.67 -4.00 -5.35
C VAL A 329 2.65 -3.06 -4.68
N ASP A 330 3.30 -2.20 -5.48
CA ASP A 330 4.12 -1.07 -5.01
C ASP A 330 3.35 0.24 -5.18
N ILE A 331 3.20 1.01 -4.09
CA ILE A 331 2.59 2.34 -4.06
C ILE A 331 3.63 3.31 -3.49
N PHE A 332 4.24 4.18 -4.31
CA PHE A 332 5.33 5.02 -3.81
C PHE A 332 5.46 6.37 -4.50
N GLY A 333 6.06 7.31 -3.78
CA GLY A 333 6.37 8.65 -4.30
C GLY A 333 5.14 9.49 -4.66
N ASN A 334 3.95 9.06 -4.28
CA ASN A 334 2.73 9.81 -4.54
C ASN A 334 2.59 10.98 -3.57
N ASP A 335 1.96 12.05 -4.04
CA ASP A 335 1.53 13.21 -3.25
C ASP A 335 0.00 13.19 -3.19
N ILE A 336 -0.55 12.88 -2.03
CA ILE A 336 -1.99 12.68 -1.83
C ILE A 336 -2.46 13.69 -0.80
N PHE A 337 -3.47 14.47 -1.15
CA PHE A 337 -3.91 15.56 -0.28
C PHE A 337 -5.35 15.99 -0.55
N ASP A 338 -5.94 16.64 0.46
CA ASP A 338 -7.31 17.14 0.40
C ASP A 338 -8.30 16.03 -0.01
N THR A 339 -8.15 14.84 0.60
CA THR A 339 -9.10 13.73 0.45
C THR A 339 -10.26 13.88 1.43
N SER A 340 -11.46 13.43 1.05
CA SER A 340 -12.64 13.48 1.92
C SER A 340 -12.86 12.21 2.75
N ASP A 341 -12.16 11.13 2.46
CA ASP A 341 -12.05 9.90 3.25
C ASP A 341 -10.58 9.57 3.47
N ASP A 342 -10.04 8.53 2.89
CA ASP A 342 -8.73 8.01 3.20
C ASP A 342 -7.63 8.44 2.20
N GLY A 343 -6.41 8.64 2.67
CA GLY A 343 -5.27 8.93 1.80
C GLY A 343 -4.90 7.72 0.93
N ILE A 344 -4.65 6.57 1.55
CA ILE A 344 -4.44 5.29 0.89
C ILE A 344 -5.26 4.23 1.61
N GLU A 345 -6.31 3.76 0.95
CA GLU A 345 -7.18 2.71 1.41
C GLU A 345 -6.66 1.35 0.94
N THR A 346 -6.03 0.59 1.83
CA THR A 346 -5.54 -0.74 1.48
C THR A 346 -6.53 -1.84 1.85
N ASP A 347 -7.79 -1.50 2.02
CA ASP A 347 -8.88 -2.38 2.38
C ASP A 347 -8.91 -3.60 1.48
N GLU A 348 -9.10 -4.77 2.12
CA GLU A 348 -9.11 -6.07 1.45
C GLU A 348 -7.85 -6.42 0.66
N GLY A 349 -6.79 -5.66 0.86
CA GLY A 349 -5.48 -5.91 0.26
C GLY A 349 -4.95 -7.29 0.62
N LYS A 350 -4.17 -7.83 -0.30
CA LYS A 350 -3.66 -9.19 -0.22
C LYS A 350 -2.19 -9.21 0.24
N THR A 351 -1.41 -10.13 -0.23
CA THR A 351 -0.03 -10.35 0.24
C THR A 351 0.97 -9.41 -0.43
N ASN A 352 1.98 -8.98 0.34
CA ASN A 352 3.09 -8.18 -0.17
C ASN A 352 2.64 -6.85 -0.80
N VAL A 353 1.75 -6.13 -0.13
CA VAL A 353 1.43 -4.74 -0.43
C VAL A 353 2.50 -3.85 0.19
N ARG A 354 3.10 -2.97 -0.58
CA ARG A 354 4.20 -2.11 -0.16
C ARG A 354 3.88 -0.64 -0.45
N VAL A 355 3.70 0.12 0.60
CA VAL A 355 3.39 1.55 0.57
C VAL A 355 4.60 2.29 1.11
N TRP A 356 5.37 2.95 0.24
CA TRP A 356 6.63 3.54 0.68
C TRP A 356 6.94 4.89 0.04
N GLY A 357 7.49 5.80 0.85
CA GLY A 357 7.92 7.10 0.37
C GLY A 357 6.78 7.94 -0.23
N ASN A 358 5.57 7.84 0.30
CA ASN A 358 4.46 8.72 -0.08
C ASN A 358 4.36 9.90 0.89
N ARG A 359 3.79 11.00 0.41
CA ARG A 359 3.38 12.13 1.24
C ARG A 359 1.85 12.19 1.25
N ILE A 360 1.26 12.20 2.45
CA ILE A 360 -0.18 12.35 2.66
C ILE A 360 -0.39 13.54 3.57
N HIS A 361 -1.26 14.48 3.16
CA HIS A 361 -1.58 15.64 3.99
C HIS A 361 -3.01 16.13 3.75
N ASN A 362 -3.62 16.69 4.80
CA ASN A 362 -4.99 17.22 4.76
C ASN A 362 -6.04 16.15 4.40
N ALA A 363 -5.90 14.93 4.88
CA ALA A 363 -6.94 13.91 4.76
C ALA A 363 -8.04 14.15 5.81
N VAL A 364 -9.30 14.13 5.39
CA VAL A 364 -10.42 14.40 6.33
C VAL A 364 -10.59 13.28 7.34
N HIS A 365 -10.43 12.04 6.92
CA HIS A 365 -10.47 10.89 7.81
C HIS A 365 -9.07 10.35 8.08
N ASN A 366 -8.62 9.32 7.40
CA ASN A 366 -7.41 8.64 7.77
C ASN A 366 -6.31 8.77 6.72
N ALA A 367 -5.05 8.65 7.15
CA ALA A 367 -3.96 8.57 6.18
C ALA A 367 -3.92 7.20 5.49
N PHE A 368 -4.12 6.13 6.28
CA PHE A 368 -4.15 4.75 5.78
C PHE A 368 -5.33 3.99 6.38
N SER A 369 -6.09 3.29 5.54
CA SER A 369 -7.19 2.41 5.96
C SER A 369 -6.89 0.94 5.69
N PHE A 370 -7.40 0.07 6.59
CA PHE A 370 -7.23 -1.40 6.58
C PHE A 370 -8.49 -2.09 7.12
N GLN A 371 -9.58 -2.13 6.34
CA GLN A 371 -10.89 -2.60 6.81
C GLN A 371 -11.59 -3.65 5.91
N PRO A 372 -11.23 -4.90 5.95
CA PRO A 372 -10.18 -5.59 6.68
C PRO A 372 -8.89 -5.77 5.86
N GLN A 373 -7.80 -6.12 6.52
CA GLN A 373 -6.68 -6.76 5.86
C GLN A 373 -7.01 -8.23 5.62
N ILE A 374 -6.88 -8.70 4.37
CA ILE A 374 -7.14 -10.09 4.00
C ILE A 374 -5.86 -10.92 4.00
N GLY A 375 -4.81 -10.43 3.36
CA GLY A 375 -3.51 -11.08 3.27
C GLY A 375 -2.43 -10.36 4.09
N ALA A 376 -1.23 -10.92 4.12
CA ALA A 376 -0.09 -10.37 4.85
C ALA A 376 1.25 -10.79 4.21
N PRO A 377 2.39 -10.11 4.48
CA PRO A 377 2.51 -8.85 5.20
C PRO A 377 2.21 -7.63 4.33
N TRP A 378 2.00 -6.48 5.02
CA TRP A 378 1.97 -5.16 4.40
C TRP A 378 3.09 -4.31 4.95
N TYR A 379 3.65 -3.46 4.08
CA TYR A 379 4.80 -2.62 4.41
C TYR A 379 4.44 -1.15 4.27
N PHE A 380 4.71 -0.38 5.33
CA PHE A 380 4.61 1.07 5.37
C PHE A 380 5.98 1.63 5.68
N ILE A 381 6.66 2.18 4.67
CA ILE A 381 8.08 2.51 4.80
C ILE A 381 8.32 3.94 4.32
N ARG A 382 8.95 4.78 5.15
CA ARG A 382 9.36 6.15 4.80
C ARG A 382 8.23 7.02 4.26
N ASN A 383 6.99 6.79 4.70
CA ASN A 383 5.89 7.68 4.39
C ASN A 383 5.90 8.88 5.33
N GLN A 384 5.43 10.01 4.84
CA GLN A 384 5.23 11.22 5.61
C GLN A 384 3.74 11.55 5.65
N VAL A 385 3.19 11.70 6.86
CA VAL A 385 1.79 12.03 7.09
C VAL A 385 1.70 13.25 8.00
N ILE A 386 0.88 14.22 7.61
CA ILE A 386 0.57 15.38 8.44
C ILE A 386 -0.83 15.90 8.17
N ASN A 387 -1.52 16.29 9.26
CA ASN A 387 -2.81 16.95 9.18
C ASN A 387 -3.91 16.07 8.56
N ASN A 388 -4.08 14.87 9.08
CA ASN A 388 -5.31 14.11 8.91
C ASN A 388 -6.20 14.34 10.14
N LEU A 389 -7.53 14.24 9.95
CA LEU A 389 -8.50 14.67 10.97
C LEU A 389 -8.79 13.56 11.97
N GLU A 390 -8.88 12.29 11.52
CA GLU A 390 -9.15 11.15 12.39
C GLU A 390 -7.87 10.37 12.68
N ASP A 391 -7.62 9.26 12.00
CA ASP A 391 -6.54 8.36 12.37
C ASP A 391 -5.42 8.33 11.34
N ILE A 392 -4.19 8.09 11.80
CA ILE A 392 -3.10 7.82 10.89
C ILE A 392 -3.23 6.42 10.29
N LEU A 393 -3.61 5.45 11.13
CA LEU A 393 -3.80 4.05 10.76
C LEU A 393 -5.19 3.60 11.22
N LYS A 394 -6.16 3.55 10.31
CA LYS A 394 -7.50 3.02 10.57
C LYS A 394 -7.50 1.52 10.35
N TYR A 395 -7.57 0.71 11.40
CA TYR A 395 -7.57 -0.75 11.25
C TYR A 395 -8.65 -1.46 12.05
N ARG A 396 -9.34 -2.42 11.43
CA ARG A 396 -10.36 -3.26 12.08
C ARG A 396 -9.96 -4.71 12.21
N GLN A 397 -9.23 -5.25 11.27
CA GLN A 397 -8.64 -6.59 11.30
C GLN A 397 -7.27 -6.49 10.64
N PHE A 398 -6.26 -6.23 11.44
CA PHE A 398 -4.94 -5.90 10.96
C PHE A 398 -3.89 -6.71 11.69
N ASP A 399 -3.14 -7.51 10.97
CA ASP A 399 -2.04 -8.25 11.53
C ASP A 399 -0.82 -8.27 10.58
N ARG A 400 0.36 -8.43 11.14
CA ARG A 400 1.61 -8.54 10.39
C ARG A 400 1.91 -7.35 9.49
N ALA A 401 1.69 -6.15 10.01
CA ALA A 401 2.23 -4.94 9.40
C ALA A 401 3.71 -4.78 9.70
N VAL A 402 4.42 -4.22 8.75
CA VAL A 402 5.82 -3.84 8.84
C VAL A 402 5.90 -2.33 8.65
N ILE A 403 6.02 -1.60 9.75
CA ILE A 403 5.92 -0.13 9.82
C ILE A 403 7.31 0.42 10.13
N LEU A 404 7.99 0.99 9.13
CA LEU A 404 9.41 1.33 9.24
C LEU A 404 9.68 2.74 8.74
N HIS A 405 10.46 3.52 9.50
CA HIS A 405 10.95 4.83 9.07
C HIS A 405 9.86 5.83 8.62
N ASN A 406 8.66 5.77 9.16
CA ASN A 406 7.64 6.77 8.82
C ASN A 406 7.73 7.99 9.73
N THR A 407 7.26 9.13 9.26
CA THR A 407 7.01 10.31 10.09
C THR A 407 5.51 10.59 10.09
N PHE A 408 4.89 10.34 11.22
CA PHE A 408 3.46 10.49 11.48
C PHE A 408 3.23 11.67 12.41
N VAL A 409 2.52 12.68 11.92
CA VAL A 409 2.19 13.88 12.70
C VAL A 409 0.68 14.05 12.75
N HIS A 410 0.13 14.03 13.94
CA HIS A 410 -1.29 14.22 14.18
C HIS A 410 -1.56 15.39 15.14
N TRP A 411 -2.76 15.97 15.02
CA TRP A 411 -3.15 17.10 15.84
C TRP A 411 -3.27 16.73 17.33
N GLU A 412 -3.90 15.62 17.63
CA GLU A 412 -4.15 15.10 18.98
C GLU A 412 -3.69 13.64 19.10
N ASP A 413 -4.64 12.73 19.28
CA ASP A 413 -4.35 11.32 19.48
C ASP A 413 -3.81 10.66 18.20
N LEU A 414 -2.71 9.97 18.31
CA LEU A 414 -2.19 9.09 17.26
C LEU A 414 -2.91 7.74 17.36
N GLN A 415 -4.22 7.76 17.20
CA GLN A 415 -5.00 6.55 17.30
C GLN A 415 -4.89 5.71 16.03
N PRO A 416 -4.83 4.42 16.20
CA PRO A 416 -5.45 3.49 15.27
C PRO A 416 -6.94 3.42 15.61
N ALA A 417 -7.80 3.86 14.70
CA ALA A 417 -9.22 3.96 14.93
C ALA A 417 -9.90 2.64 15.20
N GLY A 418 -10.76 2.72 16.13
CA GLY A 418 -12.06 2.14 16.26
C GLY A 418 -12.27 0.72 15.73
N GLY A 419 -11.65 -0.28 16.34
CA GLY A 419 -12.02 -1.67 16.18
C GLY A 419 -11.41 -2.50 17.28
N ALA A 420 -11.97 -3.68 17.56
CA ALA A 420 -11.51 -4.57 18.62
C ALA A 420 -10.13 -5.22 18.36
N ALA A 421 -9.47 -4.89 17.27
CA ALA A 421 -8.18 -5.45 16.89
C ALA A 421 -7.07 -4.41 17.06
N GLY A 422 -5.94 -4.81 17.62
CA GLY A 422 -4.73 -4.01 17.70
C GLY A 422 -3.73 -4.36 16.59
N LEU A 423 -2.53 -3.80 16.65
CA LEU A 423 -1.38 -4.19 15.83
C LEU A 423 -0.91 -5.60 16.20
N LEU A 424 -1.57 -6.62 15.69
CA LEU A 424 -1.22 -8.01 16.00
C LEU A 424 -0.01 -8.45 15.17
N MET A 425 0.96 -9.08 15.82
CA MET A 425 2.14 -9.65 15.15
C MET A 425 2.87 -8.67 14.23
N SER A 426 2.75 -7.39 14.50
CA SER A 426 3.31 -6.31 13.69
C SER A 426 4.67 -5.90 14.18
N ILE A 427 5.45 -5.29 13.29
CA ILE A 427 6.79 -4.78 13.56
C ILE A 427 6.78 -3.27 13.37
N SER A 428 7.24 -2.52 14.37
CA SER A 428 7.46 -1.07 14.27
C SER A 428 8.93 -0.76 14.56
N ARG A 429 9.58 -0.01 13.65
CA ARG A 429 10.98 0.40 13.82
C ARG A 429 11.25 1.76 13.15
N ASN A 430 12.00 2.57 13.85
CA ASN A 430 12.56 3.81 13.33
C ASN A 430 11.50 4.84 12.88
N ASN A 431 10.27 4.75 13.37
CA ASN A 431 9.23 5.72 13.05
C ASN A 431 9.31 6.93 13.99
N LEU A 432 8.73 8.04 13.56
CA LEU A 432 8.44 9.18 14.42
C LEU A 432 6.91 9.29 14.59
N TRP A 433 6.46 9.21 15.83
CA TRP A 433 5.08 9.35 16.24
C TRP A 433 4.92 10.68 16.98
N ILE A 434 4.29 11.66 16.35
CA ILE A 434 4.22 13.04 16.84
C ILE A 434 2.78 13.46 17.03
N SER A 435 2.37 13.70 18.27
CA SER A 435 1.14 14.40 18.65
C SER A 435 1.46 15.85 18.98
N ILE A 436 0.78 16.80 18.32
CA ILE A 436 1.09 18.23 18.48
C ILE A 436 0.49 18.78 19.79
N HIS A 437 -0.72 18.40 20.13
CA HIS A 437 -1.50 18.98 21.24
C HIS A 437 -1.76 18.04 22.43
N GLY A 438 -0.99 16.98 22.56
CA GLY A 438 -1.04 16.17 23.78
C GLY A 438 -1.96 14.97 23.71
N GLY A 439 -1.92 14.25 22.61
CA GLY A 439 -2.68 13.04 22.41
C GLY A 439 -2.04 11.77 22.96
N GLN A 440 -2.74 10.68 22.80
CA GLN A 440 -2.35 9.35 23.20
C GLN A 440 -1.92 8.53 21.98
N ILE A 441 -0.86 7.75 22.13
CA ILE A 441 -0.43 6.79 21.13
C ILE A 441 -1.04 5.44 21.49
N TRP A 442 -1.89 4.94 20.61
CA TRP A 442 -2.68 3.74 20.85
C TRP A 442 -2.18 2.58 19.99
N TRP A 443 -1.94 1.45 20.60
CA TRP A 443 -1.67 0.22 19.88
C TRP A 443 -2.79 -0.83 20.03
N GLY A 444 -4.04 -0.38 20.25
CA GLY A 444 -5.27 -1.17 20.20
C GLY A 444 -5.88 -1.60 21.52
N PHE A 445 -7.13 -2.04 21.42
CA PHE A 445 -7.99 -2.45 22.56
C PHE A 445 -7.96 -3.95 22.86
N GLY A 446 -7.38 -4.77 21.97
CA GLY A 446 -7.40 -6.22 22.09
C GLY A 446 -6.23 -6.80 22.87
N THR A 447 -6.22 -8.12 22.96
CA THR A 447 -5.05 -8.84 23.44
C THR A 447 -3.95 -8.76 22.39
N PHE A 448 -2.86 -8.08 22.74
CA PHE A 448 -1.65 -8.11 21.92
C PHE A 448 -1.12 -9.54 21.86
N ASP A 449 -0.82 -9.97 20.66
CA ASP A 449 -0.07 -11.18 20.46
C ASP A 449 1.38 -10.92 20.90
N TRP A 450 1.97 -11.89 21.60
CA TRP A 450 3.36 -11.84 22.03
C TRP A 450 4.38 -11.66 20.88
N ARG A 451 3.95 -11.85 19.64
CA ARG A 451 4.72 -11.63 18.40
C ARG A 451 4.70 -10.19 17.91
N THR A 452 3.97 -9.29 18.54
CA THR A 452 4.07 -7.85 18.26
C THR A 452 5.41 -7.35 18.78
N ASP A 453 6.15 -6.65 17.94
CA ASP A 453 7.54 -6.23 18.18
C ASP A 453 7.72 -4.76 17.80
N LEU A 454 7.65 -3.88 18.82
CA LEU A 454 7.75 -2.43 18.71
C LEU A 454 9.04 -1.99 19.39
N ASP A 455 9.96 -1.37 18.65
CA ASP A 455 11.22 -0.87 19.21
C ASP A 455 11.87 0.16 18.29
N TYR A 456 12.77 0.98 18.83
CA TYR A 456 13.50 2.02 18.11
C TYR A 456 12.61 3.09 17.47
N ASP A 457 11.47 3.42 18.03
CA ASP A 457 10.64 4.52 17.55
C ASP A 457 10.89 5.82 18.35
N GLY A 458 10.67 6.96 17.73
CA GLY A 458 10.76 8.28 18.35
C GLY A 458 9.37 8.85 18.62
N PHE A 459 9.16 9.41 19.80
CA PHE A 459 7.86 9.84 20.27
C PHE A 459 7.85 11.30 20.74
N ASP A 460 6.86 12.07 20.26
CA ASP A 460 6.46 13.34 20.86
C ASP A 460 4.97 13.29 21.16
N TRP A 461 4.62 13.32 22.43
CA TRP A 461 3.24 13.24 22.87
C TRP A 461 2.64 14.57 23.34
N GLY A 462 3.25 15.71 22.95
CA GLY A 462 2.71 17.05 23.14
C GLY A 462 2.34 17.42 24.58
N GLY A 463 2.94 16.74 25.60
CA GLY A 463 2.66 16.97 27.01
C GLY A 463 1.46 16.18 27.56
N SER A 464 0.96 15.17 26.87
CA SER A 464 -0.03 14.23 27.40
C SER A 464 0.43 13.62 28.73
N THR A 465 -0.47 13.47 29.68
CA THR A 465 -0.21 12.77 30.94
C THR A 465 -0.41 11.26 30.86
N ARG A 466 -0.88 10.76 29.71
CA ARG A 466 -1.21 9.36 29.45
C ARG A 466 -0.85 8.98 28.01
N PRO A 467 0.42 9.15 27.60
CA PRO A 467 0.78 9.06 26.18
C PRO A 467 0.65 7.67 25.58
N PHE A 468 0.75 6.61 26.36
CA PHE A 468 0.78 5.25 25.83
C PHE A 468 -0.38 4.41 26.33
N PHE A 469 -1.09 3.77 25.40
CA PHE A 469 -2.11 2.78 25.70
C PHE A 469 -1.77 1.46 24.99
N PHE A 470 -1.69 0.38 25.78
CA PHE A 470 -1.33 -0.92 25.26
C PHE A 470 -2.06 -2.03 26.03
N ASN A 471 -2.76 -2.90 25.32
CA ASN A 471 -3.44 -4.06 25.90
C ASN A 471 -4.28 -3.71 27.15
N GLY A 472 -5.11 -2.68 27.05
CA GLY A 472 -6.00 -2.25 28.14
C GLY A 472 -5.33 -1.46 29.25
N THR A 473 -4.03 -1.19 29.18
CA THR A 473 -3.28 -0.46 30.20
C THR A 473 -2.73 0.84 29.67
N THR A 474 -2.84 1.91 30.46
CA THR A 474 -2.30 3.22 30.13
C THR A 474 -1.01 3.46 30.91
N TYR A 475 0.01 4.03 30.25
CA TYR A 475 1.31 4.34 30.81
C TYR A 475 1.58 5.85 30.71
N PRO A 476 2.16 6.48 31.76
CA PRO A 476 2.38 7.92 31.80
C PRO A 476 3.61 8.41 31.03
N ASP A 477 4.51 7.51 30.69
CA ASP A 477 5.78 7.82 30.01
C ASP A 477 6.34 6.58 29.31
N LEU A 478 7.38 6.80 28.51
CA LEU A 478 8.04 5.74 27.73
C LEU A 478 8.77 4.72 28.62
N GLU A 479 9.37 5.17 29.74
CA GLU A 479 10.09 4.29 30.67
C GLU A 479 9.13 3.27 31.30
N SER A 480 7.98 3.74 31.82
CA SER A 480 6.96 2.86 32.39
C SER A 480 6.30 1.95 31.35
N PHE A 481 6.12 2.46 30.12
CA PHE A 481 5.63 1.66 29.01
C PHE A 481 6.59 0.51 28.68
N SER A 482 7.86 0.81 28.48
CA SER A 482 8.88 -0.19 28.18
C SER A 482 9.04 -1.21 29.31
N ALA A 483 9.11 -0.74 30.56
CA ALA A 483 9.20 -1.63 31.72
C ALA A 483 7.99 -2.56 31.89
N GLY A 484 6.77 -2.06 31.57
CA GLY A 484 5.53 -2.80 31.74
C GLY A 484 5.20 -3.77 30.60
N THR A 485 5.72 -3.52 29.41
CA THR A 485 5.33 -4.27 28.18
C THR A 485 6.50 -5.03 27.54
N GLY A 486 7.75 -4.60 27.80
CA GLY A 486 8.93 -5.07 27.09
C GLY A 486 9.08 -4.51 25.68
N GLN A 487 8.17 -3.61 25.25
CA GLN A 487 8.22 -2.92 23.98
C GLN A 487 9.02 -1.62 24.10
N GLU A 488 9.51 -1.07 23.00
CA GLU A 488 10.23 0.22 22.94
C GLU A 488 11.40 0.34 23.92
N ALA A 489 12.16 -0.74 24.08
CA ALA A 489 13.34 -0.74 24.96
C ALA A 489 14.41 0.25 24.48
N ASN A 490 14.46 0.52 23.17
CA ASN A 490 15.34 1.49 22.52
C ASN A 490 14.54 2.69 21.94
N GLY A 491 13.28 2.84 22.29
CA GLY A 491 12.47 4.00 21.92
C GLY A 491 13.00 5.28 22.58
N ILE A 492 12.79 6.42 21.94
CA ILE A 492 13.27 7.71 22.45
C ILE A 492 12.16 8.75 22.49
N GLN A 493 12.25 9.65 23.46
CA GLN A 493 11.44 10.85 23.48
C GLN A 493 12.11 11.96 22.68
N ILE A 494 11.35 12.62 21.81
CA ILE A 494 11.76 13.80 21.05
C ILE A 494 10.85 14.99 21.33
N SER A 495 11.18 16.15 20.77
CA SER A 495 10.26 17.28 20.66
C SER A 495 10.22 17.76 19.21
N HIS A 496 9.05 17.77 18.59
CA HIS A 496 8.88 18.28 17.22
C HIS A 496 9.33 19.74 17.09
N LEU A 497 9.18 20.54 18.14
CA LEU A 497 9.59 21.96 18.16
C LEU A 497 11.11 22.14 17.94
N THR A 498 11.91 21.19 18.37
CA THR A 498 13.37 21.20 18.18
C THR A 498 13.83 20.30 17.06
N CYS A 499 13.17 19.18 16.85
CA CYS A 499 13.52 18.21 15.82
C CYS A 499 13.06 18.62 14.42
N ILE A 500 11.88 19.27 14.29
CA ILE A 500 11.33 19.69 12.99
C ILE A 500 10.84 21.16 13.09
N PRO A 501 11.72 22.10 13.40
CA PRO A 501 11.33 23.49 13.67
C PRO A 501 10.74 24.22 12.45
N THR A 502 10.88 23.67 11.26
CA THR A 502 10.31 24.18 10.02
C THR A 502 8.90 23.66 9.73
N MET A 503 8.41 22.73 10.56
CA MET A 503 7.09 22.16 10.38
C MET A 503 6.00 23.21 10.51
N VAL A 504 5.16 23.31 9.49
CA VAL A 504 3.97 24.16 9.51
C VAL A 504 2.81 23.29 10.01
N VAL A 505 2.26 23.68 11.16
CA VAL A 505 1.08 23.05 11.74
C VAL A 505 -0.13 23.99 11.59
N PRO A 506 -1.37 23.47 11.48
CA PRO A 506 -2.53 24.32 11.41
C PRO A 506 -2.72 25.09 12.73
N ALA A 507 -3.24 26.31 12.67
CA ALA A 507 -3.57 27.08 13.88
C ALA A 507 -4.77 26.48 14.63
N ASN A 508 -5.68 25.86 13.87
CA ASN A 508 -6.82 25.11 14.35
C ASN A 508 -7.00 23.88 13.45
N SER A 509 -7.32 22.74 14.03
CA SER A 509 -7.75 21.60 13.21
C SER A 509 -9.18 21.86 12.69
N PRO A 510 -9.51 21.63 11.42
CA PRO A 510 -8.74 20.98 10.34
C PRO A 510 -8.24 21.95 9.25
N GLU A 511 -7.68 23.09 9.60
CA GLU A 511 -7.16 24.01 8.58
C GLU A 511 -6.08 23.34 7.71
N PRO A 512 -6.15 23.43 6.36
CA PRO A 512 -5.16 22.83 5.48
C PRO A 512 -3.75 23.37 5.69
N VAL A 513 -2.75 22.50 5.62
CA VAL A 513 -1.33 22.87 5.62
C VAL A 513 -0.73 22.71 4.22
N PRO A 514 0.28 23.51 3.87
CA PRO A 514 0.95 23.36 2.59
C PRO A 514 1.76 22.05 2.52
N PRO A 515 2.03 21.53 1.32
CA PRO A 515 2.95 20.42 1.15
C PRO A 515 4.33 20.79 1.67
N GLN A 516 4.92 19.92 2.49
CA GLN A 516 6.19 20.21 3.17
C GLN A 516 7.03 18.93 3.32
N HIS A 517 8.30 19.10 3.68
CA HIS A 517 9.19 18.01 4.05
C HIS A 517 9.48 18.09 5.55
N LEU A 518 9.21 17.03 6.28
CA LEU A 518 9.41 16.93 7.73
C LEU A 518 10.85 16.49 8.05
N VAL A 519 11.80 17.36 7.71
CA VAL A 519 13.25 17.09 7.83
C VAL A 519 13.71 17.34 9.26
N LEU A 520 14.52 16.45 9.78
CA LEU A 520 15.14 16.60 11.10
C LEU A 520 16.18 17.75 11.10
N ALA A 521 16.11 18.57 12.13
CA ALA A 521 17.11 19.61 12.35
C ALA A 521 18.39 19.03 12.97
N PRO A 522 19.55 19.61 12.69
CA PRO A 522 20.81 19.20 13.31
C PRO A 522 20.73 19.19 14.85
N GLY A 523 21.13 18.09 15.45
CA GLY A 523 21.09 17.89 16.91
C GLY A 523 19.78 17.30 17.43
N CYS A 524 18.82 16.95 16.55
CA CYS A 524 17.67 16.14 16.96
C CYS A 524 18.13 14.76 17.44
N PRO A 525 17.64 14.28 18.61
CA PRO A 525 18.00 12.95 19.12
C PRO A 525 17.62 11.78 18.21
N ALA A 526 16.74 11.98 17.24
CA ALA A 526 16.33 10.96 16.27
C ALA A 526 17.36 10.73 15.15
N ILE A 527 18.35 11.63 15.00
CA ILE A 527 19.47 11.45 14.08
C ILE A 527 20.44 10.41 14.66
N ASP A 528 20.89 9.47 13.82
CA ASP A 528 21.79 8.38 14.22
C ASP A 528 21.25 7.47 15.36
N ALA A 529 19.92 7.37 15.52
CA ALA A 529 19.29 6.67 16.64
C ALA A 529 18.52 5.40 16.25
N GLY A 530 18.35 5.15 14.97
CA GLY A 530 17.56 4.04 14.46
C GLY A 530 18.30 2.70 14.40
N ALA A 531 17.54 1.63 14.33
CA ALA A 531 18.04 0.27 14.11
C ALA A 531 18.48 0.06 12.66
N ILE A 532 19.53 -0.73 12.45
CA ILE A 532 19.93 -1.20 11.11
C ILE A 532 18.95 -2.28 10.64
N LEU A 533 18.28 -2.02 9.54
CA LEU A 533 17.28 -2.90 8.94
C LEU A 533 17.76 -3.33 7.55
N PRO A 534 18.20 -4.58 7.38
CA PRO A 534 18.76 -5.06 6.13
C PRO A 534 17.83 -4.84 4.93
N ASN A 535 18.35 -4.34 3.80
CA ASN A 535 17.64 -3.98 2.58
C ASN A 535 16.74 -2.72 2.70
N ILE A 536 16.49 -2.22 3.90
CA ILE A 536 15.62 -1.06 4.12
C ILE A 536 16.44 0.24 4.23
N ASN A 537 17.50 0.20 5.01
CA ASN A 537 18.34 1.37 5.28
C ASN A 537 19.84 1.12 5.08
N ASP A 538 20.22 0.18 4.21
CA ASP A 538 21.62 -0.19 3.91
C ASP A 538 22.51 0.99 3.51
N GLY A 539 21.91 2.11 3.07
CA GLY A 539 22.63 3.31 2.60
C GLY A 539 22.56 4.49 3.57
N PHE A 540 22.32 4.26 4.86
CA PHE A 540 22.28 5.34 5.84
C PHE A 540 23.60 6.12 5.91
N VAL A 541 23.54 7.36 6.38
CA VAL A 541 24.66 8.27 6.54
C VAL A 541 24.86 8.51 8.04
N GLY A 542 26.11 8.58 8.51
CA GLY A 542 26.37 8.83 9.94
C GLY A 542 26.73 7.58 10.73
N GLY A 543 26.41 7.57 12.01
CA GLY A 543 26.76 6.49 12.96
C GLY A 543 25.76 5.34 13.00
N ALA A 544 24.49 5.65 12.71
CA ALA A 544 23.36 4.73 12.62
C ALA A 544 22.29 5.35 11.70
N PRO A 545 21.25 4.60 11.27
CA PRO A 545 20.12 5.19 10.54
C PRO A 545 19.38 6.22 11.38
N ASP A 546 18.77 7.21 10.73
CA ASP A 546 17.87 8.14 11.40
C ASP A 546 16.48 7.52 11.62
N MET A 547 15.78 7.97 12.65
CA MET A 547 14.35 7.69 12.78
C MET A 547 13.52 8.65 11.92
N GLY A 548 12.41 8.16 11.37
CA GLY A 548 11.52 8.95 10.50
C GLY A 548 11.74 8.70 9.02
N ALA A 549 11.00 9.47 8.21
CA ALA A 549 10.91 9.27 6.76
C ALA A 549 12.20 9.62 6.01
N TYR A 550 12.99 10.53 6.53
CA TYR A 550 14.19 11.04 5.88
C TYR A 550 15.45 10.65 6.62
N GLU A 551 16.52 10.57 5.89
CA GLU A 551 17.87 10.36 6.36
C GLU A 551 18.66 11.67 6.19
N ASP A 552 19.27 12.18 7.25
CA ASP A 552 20.09 13.40 7.18
C ASP A 552 21.27 13.20 6.22
N GLY A 553 21.54 14.22 5.41
CA GLY A 553 22.57 14.14 4.38
C GLY A 553 22.18 13.41 3.09
N GLN A 554 20.99 12.78 3.00
CA GLN A 554 20.47 12.20 1.78
C GLN A 554 19.61 13.21 1.00
N PRO A 555 19.51 13.09 -0.35
CA PRO A 555 18.59 13.88 -1.14
C PRO A 555 17.13 13.64 -0.72
N LEU A 556 16.35 14.72 -0.65
CA LEU A 556 14.92 14.61 -0.38
C LEU A 556 14.20 13.89 -1.52
N PRO A 557 13.21 13.04 -1.20
CA PRO A 557 12.42 12.36 -2.21
C PRO A 557 11.55 13.34 -3.01
N THR A 558 11.23 12.97 -4.24
CA THR A 558 10.24 13.67 -5.06
C THR A 558 8.88 13.03 -4.86
N TYR A 559 7.91 13.82 -4.43
CA TYR A 559 6.51 13.43 -4.35
C TYR A 559 5.73 14.01 -5.53
N GLY A 560 4.75 13.24 -6.04
CA GLY A 560 3.98 13.64 -7.20
C GLY A 560 4.74 13.53 -8.53
N PRO A 561 4.18 14.07 -9.63
CA PRO A 561 4.71 13.91 -10.98
C PRO A 561 6.13 14.42 -11.13
N ARG A 562 6.99 13.59 -11.69
CA ARG A 562 8.39 13.92 -11.95
C ARG A 562 8.50 14.81 -13.18
N PRO A 563 9.48 15.72 -13.22
CA PRO A 563 9.77 16.51 -14.42
C PRO A 563 9.96 15.60 -15.65
N ASP A 564 9.50 16.07 -16.81
CA ASP A 564 9.77 15.36 -18.06
C ASP A 564 11.26 15.44 -18.38
N ALA A 565 11.89 14.29 -18.56
CA ALA A 565 13.29 14.19 -18.94
C ALA A 565 13.52 14.23 -20.47
N ARG A 566 12.46 14.53 -21.26
CA ARG A 566 12.50 14.63 -22.73
C ARG A 566 13.04 15.96 -23.21
#